data_6f3d8bd64be507761369c21179dbda46
#
_entry.id   6f3d8bd64be507761369c21179dbda46
#
_cell.length_a   1.000
_cell.length_b   1.000
_cell.length_c   1.000
_cell.angle_alpha   90.00
_cell.angle_beta   90.00
_cell.angle_gamma   90.00
#
_symmetry.space_group_name_H-M   'P 1'
#
loop_
_entity.id
_entity.type
_entity.pdbx_description
1 polymer ?
#
loop_
_entity_poly.entity_id
_entity_poly.type
_entity_poly.pdbx_seq_one_letter_code
_entity_poly.pdbx_strand_id
1 'polypeptide(L)'
;MEFAVVDIETTGSTPQSAGITEIAIVIHNGVEVTGKYVTLINPRQKIPPFIVNMTGISDAMVANAPLFEEVAPQIFNLLNGRIFVAHNVSFDYSFVHHLLGKCGFQWSAPKLCTIKLSRRVFPG
;
A
#
# COMPACT_ATOMS: atom_id res chain seq x y z
N MET A 1 9.00 14.34 12.71
CA MET A 1 8.45 12.98 12.56
C MET A 1 7.72 12.88 11.25
N GLU A 2 8.04 11.89 10.45
CA GLU A 2 7.43 11.73 9.12
C GLU A 2 6.49 10.53 9.06
N PHE A 3 5.43 10.70 8.27
CA PHE A 3 4.40 9.69 8.07
C PHE A 3 4.38 9.29 6.60
N ALA A 4 4.23 8.00 6.35
CA ALA A 4 3.93 7.48 5.02
C ALA A 4 2.48 7.02 5.03
N VAL A 5 1.62 7.77 4.37
CA VAL A 5 0.18 7.43 4.26
C VAL A 5 0.02 6.57 3.03
N VAL A 6 -0.41 5.32 3.25
CA VAL A 6 -0.42 4.29 2.21
C VAL A 6 -1.85 3.84 1.96
N ASP A 7 -2.16 3.69 0.68
CA ASP A 7 -3.42 3.11 0.21
C ASP A 7 -3.08 2.11 -0.89
N ILE A 8 -3.65 0.91 -0.81
CA ILE A 8 -3.42 -0.14 -1.80
C ILE A 8 -4.74 -0.69 -2.33
N GLU A 9 -4.69 -1.16 -3.58
CA GLU A 9 -5.72 -2.00 -4.17
C GLU A 9 -5.11 -3.36 -4.44
N THR A 10 -5.87 -4.42 -4.22
CA THR A 10 -5.38 -5.80 -4.29
C THR A 10 -6.31 -6.70 -5.08
N THR A 11 -5.83 -7.89 -5.42
CA THR A 11 -6.64 -8.91 -6.10
C THR A 11 -7.44 -9.78 -5.14
N GLY A 12 -7.19 -9.68 -3.85
CA GLY A 12 -7.87 -10.50 -2.84
C GLY A 12 -7.50 -10.04 -1.44
N SER A 13 -7.84 -10.85 -0.44
CA SER A 13 -7.76 -10.46 0.97
C SER A 13 -6.53 -10.96 1.71
N THR A 14 -5.76 -11.90 1.13
CA THR A 14 -4.61 -12.50 1.81
C THR A 14 -3.32 -12.25 1.02
N PRO A 15 -2.27 -11.70 1.66
CA PRO A 15 -1.03 -11.38 0.96
C PRO A 15 -0.26 -12.60 0.43
N GLN A 16 -0.50 -13.78 1.00
CA GLN A 16 0.15 -15.01 0.54
C GLN A 16 -0.38 -15.48 -0.82
N SER A 17 -1.64 -15.15 -1.15
CA SER A 17 -2.29 -15.63 -2.37
C SER A 17 -2.70 -14.51 -3.33
N ALA A 18 -2.75 -13.27 -2.87
CA ALA A 18 -3.17 -12.11 -3.67
C ALA A 18 -1.99 -11.19 -3.95
N GLY A 19 -2.16 -10.27 -4.90
CA GLY A 19 -1.16 -9.26 -5.23
C GLY A 19 -1.73 -7.86 -5.13
N ILE A 20 -0.84 -6.88 -5.13
CA ILE A 20 -1.20 -5.46 -5.17
C ILE A 20 -1.35 -5.04 -6.63
N THR A 21 -2.43 -4.35 -6.96
CA THR A 21 -2.68 -3.79 -8.29
C THR A 21 -2.38 -2.30 -8.37
N GLU A 22 -2.44 -1.60 -7.25
CA GLU A 22 -2.10 -0.18 -7.17
C GLU A 22 -1.58 0.13 -5.78
N ILE A 23 -0.59 1.01 -5.70
CA ILE A 23 -0.12 1.55 -4.42
C ILE A 23 0.01 3.06 -4.53
N ALA A 24 -0.47 3.76 -3.52
CA ALA A 24 -0.32 5.20 -3.37
C ALA A 24 0.36 5.47 -2.03
N ILE A 25 1.42 6.27 -2.05
CA ILE A 25 2.15 6.66 -0.85
C ILE A 25 2.25 8.17 -0.83
N VAL A 26 1.80 8.78 0.26
CA VAL A 26 1.91 10.22 0.50
C VAL A 26 2.78 10.42 1.72
N ILE A 27 3.83 11.21 1.58
CA ILE A 27 4.74 11.53 2.69
C ILE A 27 4.28 12.84 3.31
N HIS A 28 4.13 12.83 4.63
CA HIS A 28 3.69 13.99 5.41
C HIS A 28 4.62 14.19 6.59
N ASN A 29 5.01 15.43 6.85
CA ASN A 29 5.97 15.73 7.92
C ASN A 29 5.31 16.20 9.23
N GLY A 30 3.98 16.07 9.32
CA GLY A 30 3.20 16.57 10.47
C GLY A 30 2.57 17.94 10.23
N VAL A 31 3.01 18.64 9.19
CA VAL A 31 2.52 19.97 8.81
C VAL A 31 1.98 19.97 7.39
N GLU A 32 2.69 19.39 6.45
CA GLU A 32 2.33 19.39 5.04
C GLU A 32 2.80 18.14 4.31
N VAL A 33 2.25 17.93 3.12
CA VAL A 33 2.67 16.86 2.20
C VAL A 33 4.00 17.25 1.60
N THR A 34 5.00 16.36 1.72
CA THR A 34 6.35 16.59 1.18
C THR A 34 6.70 15.67 0.02
N GLY A 35 5.87 14.65 -0.25
CA GLY A 35 6.11 13.73 -1.36
C GLY A 35 4.88 12.91 -1.68
N LYS A 36 4.84 12.40 -2.91
CA LYS A 36 3.74 11.55 -3.38
C LYS A 36 4.27 10.57 -4.42
N TYR A 37 3.84 9.32 -4.32
CA TYR A 37 4.20 8.27 -5.25
C TYR A 37 2.97 7.39 -5.50
N VAL A 38 2.57 7.23 -6.75
CA VAL A 38 1.43 6.39 -7.13
C VAL A 38 1.83 5.56 -8.34
N THR A 39 1.57 4.27 -8.29
CA THR A 39 1.81 3.40 -9.44
C THR A 39 0.83 2.23 -9.47
N LEU A 40 0.44 1.83 -10.68
CA LEU A 40 -0.18 0.54 -10.91
C LEU A 40 0.91 -0.54 -10.83
N ILE A 41 0.52 -1.73 -10.43
CA ILE A 41 1.44 -2.87 -10.31
C ILE A 41 0.78 -4.07 -10.99
N ASN A 42 1.57 -4.81 -11.76
CA ASN A 42 1.11 -6.07 -12.35
C ASN A 42 1.15 -7.16 -11.26
N PRO A 43 -0.02 -7.69 -10.83
CA PRO A 43 -0.06 -8.67 -9.75
C PRO A 43 0.32 -10.09 -10.19
N ARG A 44 0.63 -10.29 -11.48
CA ARG A 44 0.95 -11.61 -12.06
C ARG A 44 -0.16 -12.63 -11.88
N GLN A 45 -1.39 -12.16 -11.77
CA GLN A 45 -2.56 -13.03 -11.64
C GLN A 45 -3.79 -12.29 -12.14
N LYS A 46 -4.83 -13.07 -12.45
CA LYS A 46 -6.08 -12.51 -12.92
C LYS A 46 -6.81 -11.81 -11.77
N ILE A 47 -7.35 -10.63 -12.07
CA ILE A 47 -8.15 -9.88 -11.10
C ILE A 47 -9.60 -10.41 -11.14
N PRO A 48 -10.16 -10.85 -10.00
CA PRO A 48 -11.55 -11.32 -9.99
C PRO A 48 -12.52 -10.23 -10.47
N PRO A 49 -13.56 -10.60 -11.23
CA PRO A 49 -14.50 -9.59 -11.79
C PRO A 49 -15.13 -8.68 -10.76
N PHE A 50 -15.47 -9.20 -9.57
CA PHE A 50 -16.07 -8.36 -8.53
C PHE A 50 -15.08 -7.32 -7.99
N ILE A 51 -13.78 -7.64 -7.99
CA ILE A 51 -12.74 -6.70 -7.57
C ILE A 51 -12.51 -5.66 -8.67
N VAL A 52 -12.56 -6.05 -9.94
CA VAL A 52 -12.51 -5.09 -11.05
C VAL A 52 -13.64 -4.06 -10.91
N ASN A 53 -14.84 -4.51 -10.61
CA ASN A 53 -15.98 -3.62 -10.41
C ASN A 53 -15.82 -2.71 -9.19
N MET A 54 -15.21 -3.22 -8.13
CA MET A 54 -15.05 -2.49 -6.88
C MET A 54 -13.94 -1.44 -6.98
N THR A 55 -12.82 -1.76 -7.62
CA THR A 55 -11.65 -0.90 -7.69
C THR A 55 -11.55 -0.08 -8.97
N GLY A 56 -12.21 -0.51 -10.04
CA GLY A 56 -12.08 0.08 -11.36
C GLY A 56 -10.78 -0.31 -12.09
N ILE A 57 -10.00 -1.21 -11.52
CA ILE A 57 -8.72 -1.65 -12.10
C ILE A 57 -8.91 -2.98 -12.80
N SER A 58 -8.69 -3.01 -14.12
CA SER A 58 -8.85 -4.21 -14.95
C SER A 58 -7.51 -4.88 -15.21
N ASP A 59 -7.57 -6.14 -15.68
CA ASP A 59 -6.36 -6.86 -16.10
C ASP A 59 -5.61 -6.12 -17.20
N ALA A 60 -6.33 -5.48 -18.12
CA ALA A 60 -5.71 -4.72 -19.19
C ALA A 60 -4.90 -3.52 -18.67
N MET A 61 -5.37 -2.87 -17.62
CA MET A 61 -4.69 -1.70 -17.04
C MET A 61 -3.36 -2.06 -16.41
N VAL A 62 -3.22 -3.26 -15.85
CA VAL A 62 -2.01 -3.68 -15.15
C VAL A 62 -1.11 -4.58 -16.00
N ALA A 63 -1.53 -4.95 -17.22
CA ALA A 63 -0.79 -5.86 -18.07
C ALA A 63 0.64 -5.38 -18.36
N ASN A 64 0.81 -4.07 -18.55
CA ASN A 64 2.10 -3.45 -18.84
C ASN A 64 2.66 -2.66 -17.64
N ALA A 65 2.04 -2.79 -16.48
CA ALA A 65 2.52 -2.14 -15.26
C ALA A 65 3.75 -2.87 -14.72
N PRO A 66 4.60 -2.18 -13.94
CA PRO A 66 5.76 -2.84 -13.35
C PRO A 66 5.35 -3.92 -12.37
N LEU A 67 6.21 -4.91 -12.20
CA LEU A 67 6.07 -5.93 -11.17
C LEU A 67 6.43 -5.31 -9.82
N PHE A 68 5.89 -5.86 -8.74
CA PHE A 68 6.19 -5.33 -7.40
C PHE A 68 7.70 -5.32 -7.13
N GLU A 69 8.40 -6.37 -7.51
CA GLU A 69 9.86 -6.47 -7.32
C GLU A 69 10.64 -5.36 -8.02
N GLU A 70 10.10 -4.81 -9.11
CA GLU A 70 10.74 -3.72 -9.83
C GLU A 70 10.63 -2.38 -9.10
N VAL A 71 9.55 -2.17 -8.36
CA VAL A 71 9.32 -0.94 -7.60
C VAL A 71 9.58 -1.09 -6.10
N ALA A 72 9.89 -2.29 -5.64
CA ALA A 72 10.14 -2.58 -4.23
C ALA A 72 11.24 -1.72 -3.61
N PRO A 73 12.39 -1.47 -4.26
CA PRO A 73 13.41 -0.59 -3.69
C PRO A 73 12.91 0.82 -3.43
N GLN A 74 12.13 1.37 -4.35
CA GLN A 74 11.57 2.71 -4.20
C GLN A 74 10.52 2.75 -3.10
N ILE A 75 9.65 1.74 -3.03
CA ILE A 75 8.65 1.63 -1.96
C ILE A 75 9.35 1.52 -0.61
N PHE A 76 10.36 0.67 -0.49
CA PHE A 76 11.13 0.52 0.74
C PHE A 76 11.75 1.86 1.17
N ASN A 77 12.37 2.60 0.25
CA ASN A 77 12.99 3.89 0.57
C ASN A 77 11.96 4.91 1.07
N LEU A 78 10.75 4.89 0.52
CA LEU A 78 9.69 5.81 0.95
C LEU A 78 9.14 5.44 2.33
N LEU A 79 9.12 4.16 2.67
CA LEU A 79 8.52 3.68 3.93
C LEU A 79 9.53 3.59 5.07
N ASN A 80 10.81 3.40 4.76
CA ASN A 80 11.82 3.15 5.76
C ASN A 80 12.03 4.36 6.68
N GLY A 81 11.96 4.12 7.98
CA GLY A 81 12.15 5.18 8.98
C GLY A 81 10.92 6.08 9.21
N ARG A 82 9.80 5.77 8.59
CA ARG A 82 8.57 6.54 8.73
C ARG A 82 7.48 5.74 9.42
N ILE A 83 6.49 6.44 9.97
CA ILE A 83 5.30 5.81 10.54
C ILE A 83 4.36 5.43 9.41
N PHE A 84 3.95 4.17 9.38
CA PHE A 84 3.04 3.65 8.37
C PHE A 84 1.59 3.98 8.76
N VAL A 85 0.91 4.75 7.92
CA VAL A 85 -0.47 5.18 8.16
C VAL A 85 -1.37 4.64 7.06
N ALA A 86 -2.49 4.04 7.43
CA ALA A 86 -3.47 3.56 6.46
C ALA A 86 -4.86 3.54 7.09
N HIS A 87 -5.90 3.55 6.24
CA HIS A 87 -7.29 3.50 6.69
C HIS A 87 -7.61 2.17 7.37
N ASN A 88 -7.16 1.07 6.80
CA ASN A 88 -7.23 -0.26 7.42
C ASN A 88 -5.79 -0.78 7.55
N VAL A 89 -5.09 -0.27 8.56
CA VAL A 89 -3.64 -0.41 8.64
C VAL A 89 -3.17 -1.85 8.70
N SER A 90 -3.90 -2.73 9.37
CA SER A 90 -3.51 -4.14 9.45
C SER A 90 -3.50 -4.81 8.08
N PHE A 91 -4.48 -4.48 7.25
CA PHE A 91 -4.60 -5.00 5.89
C PHE A 91 -3.46 -4.50 5.00
N ASP A 92 -3.32 -3.17 4.90
CA ASP A 92 -2.31 -2.56 4.03
C ASP A 92 -0.90 -2.94 4.47
N TYR A 93 -0.62 -2.89 5.76
CA TYR A 93 0.67 -3.23 6.32
C TYR A 93 1.04 -4.68 6.02
N SER A 94 0.11 -5.62 6.20
CA SER A 94 0.39 -7.04 5.99
C SER A 94 0.77 -7.34 4.55
N PHE A 95 0.10 -6.71 3.58
CA PHE A 95 0.43 -6.86 2.16
C PHE A 95 1.81 -6.31 1.84
N VAL A 96 2.08 -5.07 2.26
CA VAL A 96 3.35 -4.41 1.96
C VAL A 96 4.52 -5.13 2.65
N HIS A 97 4.34 -5.50 3.91
CA HIS A 97 5.35 -6.21 4.68
C HIS A 97 5.69 -7.56 4.04
N HIS A 98 4.65 -8.33 3.66
CA HIS A 98 4.84 -9.63 3.04
C HIS A 98 5.57 -9.52 1.70
N LEU A 99 5.14 -8.60 0.84
CA LEU A 99 5.71 -8.46 -0.50
C LEU A 99 7.13 -7.89 -0.46
N LEU A 100 7.41 -6.91 0.41
CA LEU A 100 8.78 -6.43 0.61
C LEU A 100 9.69 -7.53 1.14
N GLY A 101 9.19 -8.35 2.06
CA GLY A 101 9.94 -9.48 2.60
C GLY A 101 10.30 -10.50 1.53
N LYS A 102 9.39 -10.78 0.60
CA LYS A 102 9.67 -11.68 -0.51
C LYS A 102 10.74 -11.14 -1.46
N CYS A 103 10.90 -9.82 -1.52
CA CYS A 103 11.93 -9.17 -2.32
C CYS A 103 13.25 -9.01 -1.56
N GLY A 104 13.34 -9.51 -0.33
CA GLY A 104 14.56 -9.45 0.46
C GLY A 104 14.71 -8.22 1.33
N PHE A 105 13.67 -7.38 1.44
CA PHE A 105 13.70 -6.19 2.27
C PHE A 105 13.16 -6.49 3.67
N GLN A 106 13.99 -6.28 4.68
CA GLN A 106 13.57 -6.37 6.08
C GLN A 106 13.04 -5.02 6.50
N TRP A 107 11.72 -4.85 6.42
CA TRP A 107 11.06 -3.61 6.75
C TRP A 107 10.02 -3.83 7.84
N SER A 108 10.03 -2.94 8.81
CA SER A 108 8.97 -2.83 9.80
C SER A 108 8.83 -1.35 10.18
N ALA A 109 7.64 -0.98 10.67
CA ALA A 109 7.37 0.41 11.01
C ALA A 109 6.28 0.47 12.09
N PRO A 110 6.28 1.53 12.89
CA PRO A 110 5.11 1.83 13.72
C PRO A 110 3.89 2.03 12.81
N LYS A 111 2.74 1.54 13.26
CA LYS A 111 1.49 1.58 12.49
C LYS A 111 0.49 2.53 13.12
N LEU A 112 -0.20 3.30 12.29
CA LEU A 112 -1.25 4.20 12.74
C LEU A 112 -2.46 4.05 11.81
N CYS A 113 -3.62 3.75 12.40
CA CYS A 113 -4.86 3.58 11.65
C CYS A 113 -5.62 4.90 11.63
N THR A 114 -6.00 5.39 10.45
CA THR A 114 -6.74 6.65 10.33
C THR A 114 -8.12 6.56 10.96
N ILE A 115 -8.77 5.39 10.93
CA ILE A 115 -10.06 5.20 11.60
C ILE A 115 -9.91 5.42 13.11
N LYS A 116 -8.91 4.80 13.73
CA LYS A 116 -8.67 4.93 15.17
C LYS A 116 -8.28 6.35 15.55
N LEU A 117 -7.49 7.01 14.71
CA LEU A 117 -7.09 8.40 14.91
C LEU A 117 -8.31 9.32 14.86
N SER A 118 -9.18 9.12 13.85
CA SER A 118 -10.41 9.89 13.71
C SER A 118 -11.32 9.74 14.93
N ARG A 119 -11.46 8.52 15.46
CA ARG A 119 -12.27 8.25 16.66
C ARG A 119 -11.70 8.91 17.90
N ARG A 120 -10.38 9.09 17.97
CA ARG A 120 -9.73 9.79 19.09
C ARG A 120 -9.97 11.29 19.05
N VAL A 121 -9.90 11.86 17.85
CA VAL A 121 -10.02 13.32 17.64
C VAL A 121 -11.47 13.74 17.60
N PHE A 122 -12.35 12.91 17.04
CA PHE A 122 -13.76 13.18 16.90
C PHE A 122 -14.59 12.04 17.50
N PRO A 123 -14.66 11.96 18.83
CA PRO A 123 -15.43 10.91 19.49
C PRO A 123 -16.93 11.09 19.22
N GLY A 124 -17.53 10.03 18.64
CA GLY A 124 -18.94 10.07 18.27
C GLY A 124 -19.34 9.02 17.31
#